data_5dca4a66b522e1c3afdf2034ff9ef86a
#
_entry.id   5dca4a66b522e1c3afdf2034ff9ef86a
#
_cell.length_a   1.000
_cell.length_b   1.000
_cell.length_c   1.000
_cell.angle_alpha   90.00
_cell.angle_beta   90.00
_cell.angle_gamma   90.00
#
_symmetry.space_group_name_H-M   'P 1'
#
loop_
_entity.id
_entity.type
_entity.pdbx_description
1 polymer ?
#
loop_
_entity_poly.entity_id
_entity_poly.type
_entity_poly.pdbx_seq_one_letter_code
_entity_poly.pdbx_strand_id
1 'polypeptide(L)' 'MVTIRLSRYGRKKAPFYRVVAVDSRKKTKGSVLEFLGTWNPVKKEVKIEKEKVKKWVAKGAQLSATVQKLLS' A
#
# COMPACT_ATOMS: atom_id res chain seq x y z
N MET A 1 7.96 -10.56 -8.18
CA MET A 1 6.50 -10.36 -8.17
C MET A 1 6.16 -9.13 -7.34
N VAL A 2 5.38 -8.23 -7.89
CA VAL A 2 5.03 -7.00 -7.19
C VAL A 2 3.75 -7.19 -6.38
N THR A 3 3.78 -6.71 -5.14
CA THR A 3 2.62 -6.76 -4.24
C THR A 3 2.31 -5.36 -3.75
N ILE A 4 1.04 -5.01 -3.76
CA ILE A 4 0.57 -3.74 -3.19
C ILE A 4 0.07 -4.04 -1.79
N ARG A 5 0.69 -3.42 -0.80
CA ARG A 5 0.41 -3.70 0.61
C ARG A 5 0.45 -2.44 1.45
N LEU A 6 -0.03 -2.55 2.69
CA LEU A 6 0.07 -1.48 3.67
C LEU A 6 1.38 -1.60 4.44
N SER A 7 2.05 -0.47 4.60
CA SER A 7 3.23 -0.36 5.42
C SER A 7 2.88 0.50 6.63
N ARG A 8 3.21 0.01 7.83
CA ARG A 8 2.87 0.72 9.06
C ARG A 8 3.88 1.81 9.35
N TYR A 9 3.39 3.02 9.53
CA TYR A 9 4.16 4.17 9.95
C TYR A 9 3.45 4.84 11.12
N GLY A 10 4.10 5.79 11.75
CA GLY A 10 3.49 6.57 12.81
C GLY A 10 3.81 6.05 14.20
N ARG A 11 3.24 6.71 15.23
CA ARG A 11 3.48 6.41 16.63
C ARG A 11 2.43 5.45 17.17
N LYS A 12 2.69 4.87 18.36
CA LYS A 12 1.78 3.93 18.99
C LYS A 12 0.36 4.47 19.18
N LYS A 13 0.23 5.76 19.46
CA LYS A 13 -1.09 6.39 19.70
C LYS A 13 -1.77 6.91 18.44
N ALA A 14 -1.06 6.95 17.32
CA ALA A 14 -1.58 7.44 16.05
C ALA A 14 -1.09 6.56 14.91
N PRO A 15 -1.63 5.34 14.77
CA PRO A 15 -1.20 4.45 13.68
C PRO A 15 -1.55 5.06 12.33
N PHE A 16 -0.59 4.98 11.43
CA PHE A 16 -0.70 5.54 10.11
C PHE A 16 -0.13 4.53 9.13
N TYR A 17 -0.84 4.29 8.05
CA TYR A 17 -0.43 3.31 7.05
C TYR A 17 -0.23 3.98 5.71
N ARG A 18 0.74 3.47 4.96
CA ARG A 18 0.98 3.88 3.59
C ARG A 18 0.74 2.70 2.66
N VAL A 19 0.05 2.96 1.57
CA VAL A 19 -0.15 1.95 0.53
C VAL A 19 1.04 2.04 -0.41
N VAL A 20 1.79 0.95 -0.51
CA VAL A 20 3.02 0.92 -1.29
C VAL A 20 3.07 -0.30 -2.19
N ALA A 21 3.74 -0.15 -3.33
CA ALA A 21 4.05 -1.27 -4.21
C ALA A 21 5.46 -1.75 -3.87
N VAL A 22 5.60 -3.02 -3.56
CA VAL A 22 6.90 -3.61 -3.21
C VAL A 22 7.15 -4.86 -4.03
N ASP A 23 8.43 -5.15 -4.27
CA ASP A 23 8.81 -6.39 -4.92
C ASP A 23 9.06 -7.46 -3.87
N SER A 24 8.25 -8.52 -3.88
CA SER A 24 8.34 -9.58 -2.89
C SER A 24 9.64 -10.38 -2.98
N ARG A 25 10.36 -10.26 -4.08
CA ARG A 25 11.65 -10.95 -4.25
C ARG A 25 12.78 -10.27 -3.51
N LYS A 26 12.66 -8.97 -3.22
CA LYS A 26 13.69 -8.22 -2.51
C LYS A 26 13.40 -8.24 -1.04
N LYS A 27 14.29 -8.87 -0.27
CA LYS A 27 14.15 -8.98 1.19
C LYS A 27 14.74 -7.79 1.94
N THR A 28 15.32 -6.82 1.25
CA THR A 28 15.94 -5.67 1.88
C THR A 28 14.92 -4.61 2.22
N LYS A 29 15.14 -3.92 3.35
CA LYS A 29 14.35 -2.75 3.71
C LYS A 29 14.55 -1.68 2.66
N GLY A 30 13.47 -1.07 2.21
CA GLY A 30 13.55 -0.06 1.17
C GLY A 30 13.26 -0.55 -0.22
N SER A 31 12.66 -1.74 -0.32
CA SER A 31 12.26 -2.29 -1.62
C SER A 31 10.97 -1.69 -2.16
N VAL A 32 10.54 -0.55 -1.61
CA VAL A 32 9.35 0.15 -2.08
C VAL A 32 9.58 0.67 -3.49
N LEU A 33 8.78 0.22 -4.43
CA LEU A 33 8.87 0.63 -5.83
C LEU A 33 8.14 1.94 -6.08
N GLU A 34 6.98 2.11 -5.46
CA GLU A 34 6.17 3.30 -5.63
C GLU A 34 5.25 3.50 -4.43
N PHE A 35 5.04 4.77 -4.09
CA PHE A 35 4.11 5.18 -3.04
C PHE A 35 2.75 5.43 -3.69
N LEU A 36 1.71 4.74 -3.23
CA LEU A 36 0.40 4.77 -3.85
C LEU A 36 -0.66 5.54 -3.08
N GLY A 37 -0.47 5.71 -1.78
CA GLY A 37 -1.45 6.42 -0.99
C GLY A 37 -1.25 6.25 0.50
N THR A 38 -2.23 6.73 1.28
CA THR A 38 -2.17 6.68 2.73
C THR A 38 -3.53 6.24 3.29
N TRP A 39 -3.50 5.64 4.48
CA TRP A 39 -4.69 5.26 5.21
C TRP A 39 -4.51 5.59 6.67
N ASN A 40 -5.43 6.36 7.23
CA ASN A 40 -5.46 6.69 8.65
C ASN A 40 -6.71 6.07 9.26
N PRO A 41 -6.59 4.95 9.99
CA PRO A 41 -7.75 4.28 10.58
C PRO A 41 -8.40 5.08 11.71
N VAL A 42 -7.64 5.91 12.40
CA VAL A 42 -8.20 6.73 13.49
C VAL A 42 -9.15 7.78 12.96
N LYS A 43 -8.77 8.46 11.89
CA LYS A 43 -9.62 9.47 11.24
C LYS A 43 -10.47 8.89 10.12
N LYS A 44 -10.34 7.62 9.86
CA LYS A 44 -11.03 6.92 8.75
C LYS A 44 -10.81 7.59 7.40
N GLU A 45 -9.62 8.14 7.21
CA GLU A 45 -9.25 8.77 5.95
C GLU A 45 -8.45 7.80 5.08
N VAL A 46 -8.87 7.66 3.84
CA VAL A 46 -8.19 6.85 2.86
C VAL A 46 -7.91 7.72 1.64
N LYS A 47 -6.63 7.85 1.29
CA LYS A 47 -6.21 8.57 0.08
C LYS A 47 -5.37 7.61 -0.75
N ILE A 48 -5.95 7.05 -1.77
CA ILE A 48 -5.27 6.11 -2.66
C ILE A 48 -5.38 6.60 -4.10
N GLU A 49 -4.25 6.65 -4.79
CA GLU A 49 -4.24 6.98 -6.20
C GLU A 49 -4.62 5.74 -7.00
N LYS A 50 -5.90 5.62 -7.28
CA LYS A 50 -6.43 4.43 -7.97
C LYS A 50 -5.82 4.21 -9.34
N GLU A 51 -5.46 5.28 -10.02
CA GLU A 51 -4.83 5.18 -11.33
C GLU A 51 -3.48 4.47 -11.26
N LYS A 52 -2.67 4.79 -10.25
CA LYS A 52 -1.39 4.12 -10.05
C LYS A 52 -1.58 2.66 -9.68
N VAL A 53 -2.58 2.37 -8.82
CA VAL A 53 -2.90 1.00 -8.46
C VAL A 53 -3.29 0.19 -9.70
N LYS A 54 -4.13 0.76 -10.56
CA LYS A 54 -4.53 0.10 -11.80
C LYS A 54 -3.33 -0.20 -12.70
N LYS A 55 -2.39 0.73 -12.81
CA LYS A 55 -1.17 0.51 -13.60
C LYS A 55 -0.38 -0.68 -13.09
N TRP A 56 -0.21 -0.77 -11.78
CA TRP A 56 0.53 -1.88 -11.18
C TRP A 56 -0.21 -3.21 -11.35
N VAL A 57 -1.53 -3.20 -11.17
CA VAL A 57 -2.34 -4.41 -11.36
C VAL A 57 -2.26 -4.87 -12.82
N ALA A 58 -2.28 -3.94 -13.76
CA ALA A 58 -2.12 -4.26 -15.17
C ALA A 58 -0.78 -4.90 -15.47
N LYS A 59 0.25 -4.60 -14.67
CA LYS A 59 1.58 -5.21 -14.79
C LYS A 59 1.69 -6.53 -14.04
N GLY A 60 0.61 -7.01 -13.44
CA GLY A 60 0.59 -8.27 -12.72
C GLY A 60 0.78 -8.16 -11.21
N ALA A 61 0.70 -6.97 -10.64
CA ALA A 61 0.83 -6.78 -9.20
C ALA A 61 -0.37 -7.39 -8.47
N GLN A 62 -0.11 -7.97 -7.30
CA GLN A 62 -1.15 -8.53 -6.47
C GLN A 62 -1.51 -7.56 -5.34
N LEU A 63 -2.78 -7.50 -5.00
CA LEU A 63 -3.27 -6.67 -3.89
C LEU A 63 -3.36 -7.51 -2.62
N SER A 64 -2.89 -6.95 -1.50
CA SER A 64 -3.12 -7.59 -0.22
C SER A 64 -4.60 -7.53 0.13
N ALA A 65 -5.06 -8.44 0.99
CA ALA A 65 -6.47 -8.48 1.38
C ALA A 65 -6.94 -7.15 1.98
N THR A 66 -6.10 -6.53 2.81
CA THR A 66 -6.45 -5.25 3.42
C THR A 66 -6.59 -4.14 2.37
N VAL A 67 -5.69 -4.11 1.40
CA VAL A 67 -5.76 -3.11 0.32
C VAL A 67 -7.00 -3.33 -0.52
N GLN A 68 -7.36 -4.58 -0.81
CA GLN A 68 -8.57 -4.89 -1.55
C GLN A 68 -9.81 -4.34 -0.83
N LYS A 69 -9.87 -4.49 0.49
CA LYS A 69 -10.99 -3.96 1.27
C LYS A 69 -11.04 -2.44 1.21
N LEU A 70 -9.90 -1.78 1.22
CA LEU A 70 -9.85 -0.32 1.14
C LEU A 70 -10.29 0.20 -0.23
N LEU A 71 -10.07 -0.57 -1.27
CA LEU A 71 -10.43 -0.18 -2.63
C LEU A 71 -11.88 -0.50 -2.99
N SER A 72 -12.50 -1.38 -2.25
CA SER A 72 -13.87 -1.79 -2.53
C SER A 72 -14.92 -0.84 -1.96
#